data_66ea0f4a636f80cb495100b15d45a04e
#
_entry.id   66ea0f4a636f80cb495100b15d45a04e
#
_cell.length_a   1.000
_cell.length_b   1.000
_cell.length_c   1.000
_cell.angle_alpha   90.00
_cell.angle_beta   90.00
_cell.angle_gamma   90.00
#
_symmetry.space_group_name_H-M   'P 1'
#
loop_
_entity.id
_entity.type
_entity.pdbx_description
1 polymer ?
#
loop_
_entity_poly.entity_id
_entity_poly.type
_entity_poly.pdbx_seq_one_letter_code
_entity_poly.pdbx_strand_id
1 'polypeptide(L)'
;MKSRPVSLQSPLPQVIIRVSGKLFQGHLPYLDQLVRWAEECRLRPVLKLEGLEEVDRPALLYLVEGEDAKFRIESCPNFVRDWMGHERRNTLAA
;
A
#
# COMPACT_ATOMS: atom_id res chain seq x y z
N MET A 1 26.02 -9.11 22.05
CA MET A 1 25.51 -9.09 21.55
C MET A 1 24.71 -8.97 21.40
N LYS A 2 24.86 -9.01 21.55
CA LYS A 2 24.25 -9.00 21.18
C LYS A 2 23.32 -8.67 20.85
N SER A 3 23.29 -8.13 21.06
CA SER A 3 22.35 -7.80 20.78
C SER A 3 21.85 -7.77 19.74
N ARG A 4 22.18 -7.89 19.17
CA ARG A 4 21.72 -7.93 18.13
C ARG A 4 20.56 -8.49 17.77
N PRO A 5 20.21 -9.14 18.33
CA PRO A 5 18.95 -9.67 17.90
C PRO A 5 17.96 -8.58 17.57
N VAL A 6 18.17 -7.45 18.18
CA VAL A 6 17.32 -6.30 17.86
C VAL A 6 17.38 -5.97 16.38
N SER A 7 18.58 -6.01 15.82
CA SER A 7 18.70 -5.69 14.40
C SER A 7 18.02 -6.74 13.53
N LEU A 8 17.97 -7.99 13.99
CA LEU A 8 17.29 -9.03 13.24
C LEU A 8 15.78 -8.85 13.26
N GLN A 9 15.28 -8.27 14.33
CA GLN A 9 13.84 -8.06 14.48
C GLN A 9 13.39 -6.74 13.92
N SER A 10 14.30 -5.83 13.69
CA SER A 10 13.94 -4.52 13.17
C SER A 10 13.53 -4.64 11.74
N PRO A 11 12.36 -4.08 11.39
CA PRO A 11 11.99 -4.03 10.00
C PRO A 11 12.89 -3.07 9.25
N LEU A 12 12.85 -3.14 7.93
CA LEU A 12 13.51 -2.15 7.12
C LEU A 12 12.96 -0.77 7.44
N PRO A 13 13.78 0.26 7.28
CA PRO A 13 13.25 1.61 7.42
C PRO A 13 12.06 1.80 6.51
N GLN A 14 11.11 2.60 6.96
CA GLN A 14 9.88 2.82 6.22
C GLN A 14 9.91 4.17 5.54
N VAL A 15 9.25 4.24 4.39
CA VAL A 15 8.94 5.51 3.75
C VAL A 15 7.43 5.62 3.69
N ILE A 16 6.92 6.76 4.14
CA ILE A 16 5.49 6.99 4.19
C ILE A 16 5.08 7.70 2.90
N ILE A 17 4.17 7.09 2.17
CA ILE A 17 3.62 7.69 0.96
C ILE A 17 2.17 8.04 1.27
N ARG A 18 1.87 9.34 1.35
CA ARG A 18 0.52 9.79 1.65
C ARG A 18 -0.22 9.99 0.35
N VAL A 19 -1.40 9.40 0.29
CA VAL A 19 -2.27 9.54 -0.87
C VAL A 19 -3.56 10.16 -0.38
N SER A 20 -3.95 11.29 -0.94
CA SER A 20 -5.15 11.99 -0.53
C SER A 20 -5.91 12.47 -1.75
N GLY A 21 -7.19 12.83 -1.53
CA GLY A 21 -8.04 13.28 -2.60
C GLY A 21 -8.50 12.14 -3.47
N LYS A 22 -8.10 12.14 -4.71
CA LYS A 22 -8.58 11.15 -5.69
C LYS A 22 -7.43 10.29 -6.17
N LEU A 23 -7.65 9.00 -6.18
CA LEU A 23 -6.67 8.06 -6.71
C LEU A 23 -7.33 7.30 -7.85
N PHE A 24 -6.90 7.58 -9.07
CA PHE A 24 -7.47 7.00 -10.28
C PHE A 24 -6.38 6.28 -11.06
N GLN A 25 -6.82 5.53 -12.05
CA GLN A 25 -5.91 4.73 -12.88
C GLN A 25 -4.74 5.56 -13.40
N GLY A 26 -4.99 6.81 -13.78
CA GLY A 26 -3.95 7.67 -14.33
C GLY A 26 -2.83 8.00 -13.35
N HIS A 27 -3.06 7.82 -12.06
CA HIS A 27 -2.05 8.10 -11.04
C HIS A 27 -1.20 6.89 -10.72
N LEU A 28 -1.61 5.70 -11.17
CA LEU A 28 -0.93 4.48 -10.79
C LEU A 28 0.52 4.38 -11.25
N PRO A 29 0.86 4.82 -12.47
CA PRO A 29 2.27 4.75 -12.87
C PRO A 29 3.17 5.55 -11.93
N TYR A 30 2.70 6.71 -11.48
CA TYR A 30 3.48 7.52 -10.56
C TYR A 30 3.60 6.85 -9.19
N LEU A 31 2.48 6.35 -8.68
CA LEU A 31 2.49 5.67 -7.39
C LEU A 31 3.37 4.44 -7.43
N ASP A 32 3.25 3.65 -8.49
CA ASP A 32 4.05 2.44 -8.62
C ASP A 32 5.54 2.77 -8.72
N GLN A 33 5.86 3.89 -9.35
CA GLN A 33 7.25 4.33 -9.41
C GLN A 33 7.81 4.64 -8.03
N LEU A 34 7.00 5.29 -7.18
CA LEU A 34 7.43 5.57 -5.81
C LEU A 34 7.63 4.28 -5.02
N VAL A 35 6.73 3.33 -5.20
CA VAL A 35 6.84 2.05 -4.51
C VAL A 35 8.10 1.32 -4.94
N ARG A 36 8.38 1.29 -6.24
CA ARG A 36 9.59 0.64 -6.74
C ARG A 36 10.85 1.33 -6.25
N TRP A 37 10.82 2.66 -6.24
CA TRP A 37 11.97 3.41 -5.74
C TRP A 37 12.26 3.04 -4.29
N ALA A 38 11.21 2.93 -3.47
CA ALA A 38 11.40 2.55 -2.08
C ALA A 38 12.04 1.18 -1.97
N GLU A 39 11.57 0.24 -2.78
CA GLU A 39 12.14 -1.11 -2.77
C GLU A 39 13.60 -1.11 -3.17
N GLU A 40 13.95 -0.31 -4.19
CA GLU A 40 15.33 -0.23 -4.65
C GLU A 40 16.23 0.37 -3.57
N CYS A 41 15.69 1.27 -2.77
CA CYS A 41 16.43 1.89 -1.67
C CYS A 41 16.38 1.05 -0.40
N ARG A 42 15.77 -0.13 -0.45
CA ARG A 42 15.61 -1.01 0.70
C ARG A 42 14.81 -0.34 1.81
N LEU A 43 13.79 0.38 1.41
CA LEU A 43 12.83 0.98 2.31
C LEU A 43 11.52 0.24 2.18
N ARG A 44 10.78 0.13 3.27
CA ARG A 44 9.46 -0.49 3.23
C ARG A 44 8.44 0.59 2.91
N PRO A 45 7.74 0.49 1.77
CA PRO A 45 6.73 1.49 1.46
C PRO A 45 5.49 1.29 2.33
N VAL A 46 5.00 2.39 2.90
CA VAL A 46 3.77 2.38 3.68
C VAL A 46 2.86 3.44 3.06
N LEU A 47 1.70 3.02 2.61
CA LEU A 47 0.72 3.93 2.04
C LEU A 47 -0.25 4.37 3.12
N LYS A 48 -0.38 5.67 3.32
CA LYS A 48 -1.37 6.23 4.22
C LYS A 48 -2.48 6.84 3.40
N LEU A 49 -3.65 6.28 3.52
CA LEU A 49 -4.79 6.61 2.65
C LEU A 49 -5.89 7.36 3.39
N GLU A 50 -5.62 7.87 4.57
CA GLU A 50 -6.66 8.47 5.40
C GLU A 50 -7.35 9.66 4.73
N GLY A 51 -6.66 10.36 3.85
CA GLY A 51 -7.24 11.50 3.15
C GLY A 51 -7.86 11.18 1.81
N LEU A 52 -7.99 9.90 1.49
CA LEU A 52 -8.52 9.49 0.20
C LEU A 52 -10.02 9.71 0.16
N GLU A 53 -10.50 10.40 -0.88
CA GLU A 53 -11.91 10.72 -1.03
C GLU A 53 -12.59 9.91 -2.14
N GLU A 54 -11.84 9.59 -3.18
CA GLU A 54 -12.36 8.82 -4.29
C GLU A 54 -11.28 7.89 -4.81
N VAL A 55 -11.72 6.73 -5.27
CA VAL A 55 -10.82 5.77 -5.89
C VAL A 55 -11.61 5.05 -6.99
N ASP A 56 -11.00 4.84 -8.16
CA ASP A 56 -11.66 4.06 -9.19
C ASP A 56 -11.26 2.59 -9.02
N ARG A 57 -11.92 1.74 -9.78
CA ARG A 57 -11.71 0.30 -9.61
C ARG A 57 -10.29 -0.14 -9.96
N PRO A 58 -9.68 0.33 -11.07
CA PRO A 58 -8.30 -0.08 -11.35
C PRO A 58 -7.35 0.31 -10.22
N ALA A 59 -7.53 1.50 -9.63
CA ALA A 59 -6.70 1.91 -8.51
C ALA A 59 -6.95 1.03 -7.29
N LEU A 60 -8.21 0.71 -7.04
CA LEU A 60 -8.54 -0.16 -5.93
C LEU A 60 -7.91 -1.54 -6.09
N LEU A 61 -7.94 -2.09 -7.31
CA LEU A 61 -7.33 -3.38 -7.56
C LEU A 61 -5.83 -3.34 -7.36
N TYR A 62 -5.19 -2.23 -7.72
CA TYR A 62 -3.78 -2.05 -7.45
C TYR A 62 -3.50 -2.15 -5.95
N LEU A 63 -4.35 -1.52 -5.13
CA LEU A 63 -4.19 -1.59 -3.68
C LEU A 63 -4.39 -3.00 -3.16
N VAL A 64 -5.39 -3.71 -3.69
CA VAL A 64 -5.65 -5.08 -3.27
C VAL A 64 -4.46 -5.99 -3.59
N GLU A 65 -3.95 -5.86 -4.82
CA GLU A 65 -2.86 -6.72 -5.25
C GLU A 65 -1.54 -6.38 -4.56
N GLY A 66 -1.34 -5.12 -4.23
CA GLY A 66 -0.08 -4.68 -3.66
C GLY A 66 0.01 -4.80 -2.15
N GLU A 67 -1.14 -4.85 -1.46
CA GLU A 67 -1.11 -4.90 0.00
C GLU A 67 -0.39 -6.16 0.46
N ASP A 68 0.58 -5.95 1.34
CA ASP A 68 1.44 -7.00 1.91
C ASP A 68 2.40 -7.62 0.90
N ALA A 69 2.17 -7.44 -0.40
CA ALA A 69 3.10 -7.95 -1.41
C ALA A 69 4.12 -6.89 -1.80
N LYS A 70 3.68 -5.65 -1.94
CA LYS A 70 4.55 -4.55 -2.38
C LYS A 70 4.66 -3.44 -1.36
N PHE A 71 3.62 -3.23 -0.58
CA PHE A 71 3.56 -2.13 0.38
C PHE A 71 2.60 -2.50 1.49
N ARG A 72 2.67 -1.70 2.55
CA ARG A 72 1.74 -1.83 3.66
C ARG A 72 0.76 -0.68 3.59
N ILE A 73 -0.47 -0.90 3.98
CA ILE A 73 -1.49 0.13 3.99
C ILE A 73 -1.84 0.45 5.44
N GLU A 74 -1.80 1.73 5.79
CA GLU A 74 -2.19 2.21 7.10
C GLU A 74 -3.21 3.32 6.94
N SER A 75 -4.09 3.48 7.91
CA SER A 75 -5.05 4.59 7.97
C SER A 75 -5.94 4.63 6.74
N CYS A 76 -6.53 3.49 6.40
CA CYS A 76 -7.37 3.38 5.21
C CYS A 76 -8.82 3.75 5.56
N PRO A 77 -9.49 4.60 4.75
CA PRO A 77 -10.90 4.89 4.99
C PRO A 77 -11.75 3.63 4.90
N ASN A 78 -12.84 3.63 5.65
CA ASN A 78 -13.70 2.45 5.70
C ASN A 78 -14.25 2.07 4.34
N PHE A 79 -14.66 3.05 3.51
CA PHE A 79 -15.24 2.71 2.21
C PHE A 79 -14.22 2.01 1.31
N VAL A 80 -12.96 2.40 1.42
CA VAL A 80 -11.90 1.76 0.64
C VAL A 80 -11.65 0.35 1.18
N ARG A 81 -11.55 0.22 2.48
CA ARG A 81 -11.30 -1.07 3.10
C ARG A 81 -12.42 -2.06 2.81
N ASP A 82 -13.67 -1.59 2.87
CA ASP A 82 -14.81 -2.43 2.58
C ASP A 82 -14.78 -2.90 1.11
N TRP A 83 -14.49 -1.98 0.20
CA TRP A 83 -14.43 -2.32 -1.22
C TRP A 83 -13.28 -3.29 -1.50
N MET A 84 -12.12 -3.07 -0.85
CA MET A 84 -11.01 -3.99 -1.01
C MET A 84 -11.37 -5.40 -0.56
N GLY A 85 -12.05 -5.50 0.58
CA GLY A 85 -12.49 -6.80 1.06
C GLY A 85 -13.45 -7.48 0.09
N HIS A 86 -14.34 -6.70 -0.51
CA HIS A 86 -15.29 -7.23 -1.48
C HIS A 86 -14.56 -7.75 -2.72
N GLU A 87 -13.61 -6.99 -3.23
CA GLU A 87 -12.87 -7.41 -4.42
C GLU A 87 -12.01 -8.64 -4.15
N ARG A 88 -11.45 -8.75 -2.95
CA ARG A 88 -10.68 -9.93 -2.59
C ARG A 88 -11.55 -11.18 -2.59
N ARG A 89 -12.76 -11.08 -2.05
CA ARG A 89 -13.67 -12.22 -2.03
C ARG A 89 -14.05 -12.62 -3.45
N ASN A 90 -14.29 -11.64 -4.31
CA ASN A 90 -14.61 -11.93 -5.70
C ASN A 90 -13.46 -12.64 -6.40
N THR A 91 -12.25 -12.19 -6.16
CA THR A 91 -11.07 -12.79 -6.78
C THR A 91 -10.89 -14.23 -6.30
N LEU A 92 -11.08 -14.46 -5.00
CA LEU A 92 -10.94 -15.81 -4.45
C LEU A 92 -12.06 -16.72 -4.92
N ALA A 93 -13.24 -16.18 -5.17
CA ALA A 93 -14.37 -16.97 -5.61
C ALA A 93 -14.24 -17.35 -7.08
N ALA A 94 -13.48 -16.60 -7.82
CA ALA A 94 -13.27 -16.91 -9.23
C ALA A 94 -12.23 -18.02 -9.37
#